data_ed973b8bd922d6cd842e49fd017002bf
#
_entry.id   ed973b8bd922d6cd842e49fd017002bf
#
_cell.length_a   1.000
_cell.length_b   1.000
_cell.length_c   1.000
_cell.angle_alpha   90.00
_cell.angle_beta   90.00
_cell.angle_gamma   90.00
#
_symmetry.space_group_name_H-M   'P 1'
#
loop_
_entity.id
_entity.type
_entity.pdbx_description
1 polymer ?
#
loop_
_entity_poly.entity_id
_entity_poly.type
_entity_poly.pdbx_seq_one_letter_code
_entity_poly.pdbx_strand_id
1 'polypeptide(L)'
;MTRSTLFHALVATAFSVLLMCPALARQGTKMDPDAKPVTIEGAVRDLACPVQNPAGSATSFSLKCTLDCVKGGSPIIILTKAGLIYFPISADMPDADQREKMMPFVGKYVQATGPVFTRNGTRAIAITQIEELKSVHLDTDAR
;
A
#
# COMPACT_ATOMS: atom_id res chain seq x y z
N MET A 1 -88.48 -21.58 -5.11
CA MET A 1 -87.38 -21.75 -6.07
C MET A 1 -86.36 -20.69 -5.73
N THR A 2 -85.36 -21.04 -4.93
CA THR A 2 -84.40 -20.21 -4.28
C THR A 2 -83.04 -20.39 -4.94
N ARG A 3 -82.45 -19.32 -5.44
CA ARG A 3 -81.02 -19.35 -5.90
C ARG A 3 -80.18 -18.49 -4.95
N SER A 4 -79.39 -19.23 -4.24
CA SER A 4 -78.34 -18.72 -3.36
C SER A 4 -77.19 -18.25 -4.21
N THR A 5 -76.77 -17.02 -4.02
CA THR A 5 -75.53 -16.46 -4.57
C THR A 5 -74.52 -16.32 -3.48
N LEU A 6 -73.49 -17.18 -3.50
CA LEU A 6 -72.31 -17.08 -2.63
C LEU A 6 -71.38 -15.95 -3.12
N PHE A 7 -71.22 -14.95 -2.30
CA PHE A 7 -70.13 -13.96 -2.46
C PHE A 7 -68.85 -14.53 -1.91
N HIS A 8 -67.89 -14.79 -2.79
CA HIS A 8 -66.51 -15.08 -2.37
C HIS A 8 -65.75 -13.78 -2.17
N ALA A 9 -65.45 -13.46 -0.91
CA ALA A 9 -64.54 -12.40 -0.55
C ALA A 9 -63.09 -12.87 -0.74
N LEU A 10 -62.43 -12.36 -1.78
CA LEU A 10 -61.00 -12.55 -1.99
C LEU A 10 -60.23 -11.59 -1.10
N VAL A 11 -59.65 -12.11 -0.03
CA VAL A 11 -58.70 -11.38 0.82
C VAL A 11 -57.32 -11.45 0.13
N ALA A 12 -56.92 -10.35 -0.49
CA ALA A 12 -55.58 -10.19 -1.05
C ALA A 12 -54.62 -9.79 0.09
N THR A 13 -53.91 -10.77 0.63
CA THR A 13 -52.77 -10.52 1.53
C THR A 13 -51.56 -10.08 0.72
N ALA A 14 -51.30 -8.79 0.72
CA ALA A 14 -50.09 -8.22 0.19
C ALA A 14 -48.87 -8.61 1.09
N PHE A 15 -48.10 -9.58 0.60
CA PHE A 15 -46.84 -9.99 1.24
C PHE A 15 -45.74 -8.97 0.87
N SER A 16 -45.56 -7.98 1.72
CA SER A 16 -44.42 -7.03 1.60
C SER A 16 -43.15 -7.76 1.96
N VAL A 17 -42.42 -8.27 0.96
CA VAL A 17 -41.07 -8.78 1.10
C VAL A 17 -40.16 -7.57 1.24
N LEU A 18 -39.82 -7.23 2.49
CA LEU A 18 -38.69 -6.33 2.77
C LEU A 18 -37.40 -7.01 2.31
N LEU A 19 -36.85 -6.58 1.16
CA LEU A 19 -35.50 -6.92 0.77
C LEU A 19 -34.55 -6.26 1.78
N MET A 20 -34.23 -6.97 2.84
CA MET A 20 -33.03 -6.66 3.64
C MET A 20 -31.81 -6.96 2.78
N CYS A 21 -31.28 -5.93 2.11
CA CYS A 21 -29.95 -5.96 1.52
C CYS A 21 -28.96 -6.15 2.68
N PRO A 22 -28.25 -7.29 2.79
CA PRO A 22 -27.17 -7.37 3.76
C PRO A 22 -26.11 -6.38 3.29
N ALA A 23 -25.91 -5.32 4.08
CA ALA A 23 -24.71 -4.50 3.95
C ALA A 23 -23.54 -5.45 4.13
N LEU A 24 -22.91 -5.85 3.02
CA LEU A 24 -21.63 -6.54 3.00
C LEU A 24 -20.63 -5.57 3.66
N ALA A 25 -20.50 -5.70 4.97
CA ALA A 25 -19.42 -5.08 5.71
C ALA A 25 -18.12 -5.56 5.03
N ARG A 26 -17.48 -4.64 4.32
CA ARG A 26 -16.20 -4.87 3.65
C ARG A 26 -15.19 -5.13 4.77
N GLN A 27 -15.05 -6.39 5.15
CA GLN A 27 -14.02 -6.82 6.09
C GLN A 27 -12.69 -6.58 5.41
N GLY A 28 -11.97 -5.57 5.86
CA GLY A 28 -10.59 -5.36 5.46
C GLY A 28 -9.82 -6.64 5.75
N THR A 29 -9.22 -7.22 4.72
CA THR A 29 -8.38 -8.41 4.88
C THR A 29 -7.14 -7.97 5.64
N LYS A 30 -7.00 -8.38 6.90
CA LYS A 30 -5.77 -8.20 7.65
C LYS A 30 -4.64 -8.95 6.96
N MET A 31 -3.44 -8.40 7.07
CA MET A 31 -2.23 -9.10 6.63
C MET A 31 -2.12 -10.45 7.31
N ASP A 32 -1.43 -11.38 6.63
CA ASP A 32 -1.09 -12.68 7.16
C ASP A 32 -0.46 -12.52 8.57
N PRO A 33 -1.11 -13.00 9.63
CA PRO A 33 -0.60 -12.84 11.00
C PRO A 33 0.74 -13.57 11.23
N ASP A 34 1.13 -14.49 10.34
CA ASP A 34 2.38 -15.23 10.41
C ASP A 34 3.55 -14.53 9.73
N ALA A 35 3.32 -13.39 9.07
CA ALA A 35 4.39 -12.60 8.45
C ALA A 35 5.30 -12.01 9.53
N LYS A 36 6.50 -12.58 9.69
CA LYS A 36 7.48 -12.10 10.67
C LYS A 36 8.03 -10.74 10.23
N PRO A 37 8.18 -9.78 11.16
CA PRO A 37 8.85 -8.53 10.86
C PRO A 37 10.29 -8.78 10.41
N VAL A 38 10.69 -8.10 9.35
CA VAL A 38 12.06 -8.11 8.81
C VAL A 38 12.59 -6.69 8.88
N THR A 39 13.86 -6.53 9.19
CA THR A 39 14.55 -5.24 9.13
C THR A 39 15.32 -5.16 7.82
N ILE A 40 15.07 -4.11 7.05
CA ILE A 40 15.79 -3.80 5.82
C ILE A 40 16.47 -2.45 5.94
N GLU A 41 17.58 -2.28 5.21
CA GLU A 41 18.30 -1.01 5.13
C GLU A 41 18.38 -0.55 3.68
N GLY A 42 18.18 0.75 3.44
CA GLY A 42 18.23 1.30 2.10
C GLY A 42 17.99 2.80 2.03
N ALA A 43 18.20 3.37 0.85
CA ALA A 43 17.85 4.76 0.57
C ALA A 43 16.37 4.89 0.20
N VAL A 44 15.70 5.87 0.79
CA VAL A 44 14.35 6.26 0.39
C VAL A 44 14.45 7.14 -0.84
N ARG A 45 13.92 6.66 -1.97
CA ARG A 45 14.07 7.29 -3.29
C ARG A 45 12.77 7.23 -4.09
N ASP A 46 12.77 7.94 -5.21
CA ASP A 46 11.80 7.71 -6.28
C ASP A 46 12.08 6.37 -7.01
N LEU A 47 11.06 5.78 -7.61
CA LEU A 47 11.18 4.54 -8.39
C LEU A 47 11.87 4.77 -9.75
N ALA A 48 11.59 5.89 -10.41
CA ALA A 48 11.96 6.08 -11.81
C ALA A 48 13.47 6.14 -12.02
N CYS A 49 14.19 6.93 -11.19
CA CYS A 49 15.63 7.11 -11.36
C CYS A 49 16.45 5.80 -11.24
N PRO A 50 16.29 4.95 -10.22
CA PRO A 50 17.07 3.72 -10.13
C PRO A 50 16.72 2.67 -11.17
N VAL A 51 15.53 2.73 -11.77
CA VAL A 51 15.12 1.82 -12.85
C VAL A 51 15.66 2.29 -14.19
N GLN A 52 15.68 3.60 -14.45
CA GLN A 52 16.09 4.17 -15.73
C GLN A 52 17.59 4.49 -15.80
N ASN A 53 18.23 4.74 -14.68
CA ASN A 53 19.64 5.07 -14.60
C ASN A 53 20.45 3.93 -13.96
N PRO A 54 21.18 3.14 -14.73
CA PRO A 54 21.96 2.01 -14.22
C PRO A 54 23.13 2.43 -13.30
N ALA A 55 23.56 3.70 -13.35
CA ALA A 55 24.57 4.24 -12.46
C ALA A 55 24.01 4.63 -11.09
N GLY A 56 22.68 4.73 -10.94
CA GLY A 56 22.01 5.08 -9.69
C GLY A 56 22.06 3.94 -8.67
N SER A 57 22.66 4.19 -7.50
CA SER A 57 22.74 3.22 -6.41
C SER A 57 21.97 3.68 -5.17
N ALA A 58 21.94 2.84 -4.14
CA ALA A 58 21.35 3.21 -2.85
C ALA A 58 22.17 4.29 -2.10
N THR A 59 23.43 4.49 -2.44
CA THR A 59 24.31 5.41 -1.73
C THR A 59 24.90 6.53 -2.61
N SER A 60 24.63 6.51 -3.93
CA SER A 60 25.08 7.54 -4.86
C SER A 60 23.97 7.85 -5.86
N PHE A 61 23.44 9.07 -5.82
CA PHE A 61 22.34 9.52 -6.65
C PHE A 61 22.16 11.04 -6.61
N SER A 62 21.36 11.58 -7.52
CA SER A 62 20.96 12.99 -7.49
C SER A 62 19.77 13.20 -6.56
N LEU A 63 19.98 13.88 -5.44
CA LEU A 63 18.89 14.27 -4.53
C LEU A 63 17.87 15.16 -5.23
N LYS A 64 18.34 16.10 -6.04
CA LYS A 64 17.46 17.00 -6.80
C LYS A 64 16.54 16.20 -7.72
N CYS A 65 17.09 15.27 -8.49
CA CYS A 65 16.31 14.42 -9.39
C CYS A 65 15.28 13.58 -8.61
N THR A 66 15.71 12.95 -7.52
CA THR A 66 14.82 12.18 -6.64
C THR A 66 13.63 13.01 -6.14
N LEU A 67 13.89 14.22 -5.64
CA LEU A 67 12.83 15.12 -5.14
C LEU A 67 11.89 15.56 -6.25
N ASP A 68 12.42 15.90 -7.43
CA ASP A 68 11.61 16.33 -8.58
C ASP A 68 10.73 15.18 -9.11
N CYS A 69 11.27 13.95 -9.18
CA CYS A 69 10.50 12.77 -9.55
C CYS A 69 9.39 12.46 -8.54
N VAL A 70 9.69 12.52 -7.24
CA VAL A 70 8.68 12.32 -6.19
C VAL A 70 7.59 13.39 -6.29
N LYS A 71 7.94 14.68 -6.47
CA LYS A 71 6.95 15.76 -6.68
C LYS A 71 6.11 15.54 -7.93
N GLY A 72 6.70 14.98 -8.99
CA GLY A 72 6.02 14.62 -10.23
C GLY A 72 5.12 13.37 -10.13
N GLY A 73 5.03 12.73 -8.96
CA GLY A 73 4.15 11.58 -8.74
C GLY A 73 4.83 10.21 -8.82
N SER A 74 6.15 10.15 -9.01
CA SER A 74 6.88 8.87 -8.95
C SER A 74 6.66 8.18 -7.61
N PRO A 75 6.42 6.86 -7.57
CA PRO A 75 6.33 6.12 -6.31
C PRO A 75 7.59 6.27 -5.46
N ILE A 76 7.41 6.37 -4.14
CA ILE A 76 8.51 6.33 -3.19
C ILE A 76 8.82 4.88 -2.85
N ILE A 77 10.09 4.53 -2.90
CA ILE A 77 10.60 3.18 -2.64
C ILE A 77 11.75 3.22 -1.63
N ILE A 78 12.10 2.05 -1.09
CA ILE A 78 13.37 1.83 -0.38
C ILE A 78 14.26 0.99 -1.28
N LEU A 79 15.41 1.55 -1.70
CA LEU A 79 16.42 0.86 -2.50
C LEU A 79 17.56 0.40 -1.61
N THR A 80 17.78 -0.91 -1.51
CA THR A 80 18.88 -1.48 -0.72
C THR A 80 20.22 -1.41 -1.47
N LYS A 81 21.35 -1.56 -0.76
CA LYS A 81 22.70 -1.66 -1.36
C LYS A 81 22.81 -2.85 -2.33
N ALA A 82 22.02 -3.90 -2.13
CA ALA A 82 21.96 -5.05 -3.04
C ALA A 82 21.11 -4.80 -4.30
N GLY A 83 20.58 -3.58 -4.49
CA GLY A 83 19.73 -3.24 -5.63
C GLY A 83 18.29 -3.75 -5.50
N LEU A 84 17.87 -4.23 -4.33
CA LEU A 84 16.49 -4.68 -4.13
C LEU A 84 15.59 -3.46 -3.86
N ILE A 85 14.45 -3.45 -4.53
CA ILE A 85 13.42 -2.42 -4.38
C ILE A 85 12.31 -2.94 -3.48
N TYR A 86 11.93 -2.15 -2.46
CA TYR A 86 10.80 -2.41 -1.60
C TYR A 86 9.79 -1.27 -1.70
N PHE A 87 8.53 -1.62 -1.92
CA PHE A 87 7.41 -0.69 -1.93
C PHE A 87 6.82 -0.57 -0.52
N PRO A 88 6.75 0.62 0.08
CA PRO A 88 5.98 0.83 1.30
C PRO A 88 4.50 0.60 1.04
N ILE A 89 3.86 -0.21 1.87
CA ILE A 89 2.42 -0.48 1.85
C ILE A 89 1.82 -0.33 3.24
N SER A 90 0.51 -0.22 3.35
CA SER A 90 -0.17 -0.30 4.64
C SER A 90 -0.24 -1.73 5.17
N ALA A 91 -0.44 -1.86 6.48
CA ALA A 91 -0.62 -3.16 7.12
C ALA A 91 -2.00 -3.78 6.86
N ASP A 92 -2.97 -2.96 6.48
CA ASP A 92 -4.36 -3.36 6.32
C ASP A 92 -4.85 -3.07 4.88
N MET A 93 -5.89 -3.78 4.48
CA MET A 93 -6.57 -3.55 3.20
C MET A 93 -7.91 -2.82 3.43
N PRO A 94 -8.29 -1.86 2.57
CA PRO A 94 -7.57 -1.43 1.37
C PRO A 94 -6.26 -0.71 1.70
N ASP A 95 -5.28 -0.84 0.80
CA ASP A 95 -3.97 -0.18 0.96
C ASP A 95 -4.14 1.35 1.06
N ALA A 96 -3.49 1.94 2.06
CA ALA A 96 -3.45 3.39 2.23
C ALA A 96 -2.13 3.94 1.67
N ASP A 97 -2.21 5.09 1.01
CA ASP A 97 -1.03 5.77 0.48
C ASP A 97 -0.01 6.05 1.59
N GLN A 98 1.21 5.57 1.42
CA GLN A 98 2.30 5.74 2.37
C GLN A 98 3.15 6.99 2.10
N ARG A 99 2.80 7.80 1.13
CA ARG A 99 3.59 8.95 0.69
C ARG A 99 3.88 9.94 1.82
N GLU A 100 2.89 10.35 2.58
CA GLU A 100 3.08 11.30 3.69
C GLU A 100 4.04 10.76 4.75
N LYS A 101 3.92 9.48 5.08
CA LYS A 101 4.81 8.79 6.03
C LYS A 101 6.25 8.73 5.54
N MET A 102 6.45 8.56 4.24
CA MET A 102 7.76 8.38 3.63
C MET A 102 8.45 9.69 3.25
N MET A 103 7.71 10.78 3.01
CA MET A 103 8.26 12.07 2.58
C MET A 103 9.40 12.60 3.46
N PRO A 104 9.34 12.54 4.80
CA PRO A 104 10.43 13.01 5.66
C PRO A 104 11.76 12.26 5.48
N PHE A 105 11.70 11.09 4.87
CA PHE A 105 12.86 10.20 4.67
C PHE A 105 13.39 10.22 3.23
N VAL A 106 12.73 10.90 2.30
CA VAL A 106 13.20 10.98 0.90
C VAL A 106 14.60 11.58 0.83
N GLY A 107 15.52 10.88 0.16
CA GLY A 107 16.92 11.24 0.06
C GLY A 107 17.78 10.81 1.24
N LYS A 108 17.24 10.06 2.18
CA LYS A 108 17.94 9.54 3.36
C LYS A 108 18.15 8.04 3.27
N TYR A 109 19.20 7.56 3.95
CA TYR A 109 19.40 6.12 4.17
C TYR A 109 18.76 5.73 5.49
N VAL A 110 17.91 4.73 5.45
CA VAL A 110 17.07 4.33 6.59
C VAL A 110 17.22 2.86 6.94
N GLN A 111 16.88 2.54 8.17
CA GLN A 111 16.51 1.21 8.61
C GLN A 111 14.99 1.19 8.76
N ALA A 112 14.34 0.23 8.10
CA ALA A 112 12.89 0.05 8.16
C ALA A 112 12.55 -1.38 8.60
N THR A 113 11.66 -1.50 9.56
CA THR A 113 11.21 -2.79 10.11
C THR A 113 9.71 -2.96 9.85
N GLY A 114 9.33 -4.16 9.47
CA GLY A 114 7.94 -4.54 9.25
C GLY A 114 7.81 -5.86 8.48
N PRO A 115 6.61 -6.41 8.36
CA PRO A 115 6.34 -7.55 7.50
C PRO A 115 6.69 -7.26 6.05
N VAL A 116 7.41 -8.19 5.42
CA VAL A 116 7.82 -8.12 4.02
C VAL A 116 7.06 -9.15 3.21
N PHE A 117 6.55 -8.72 2.07
CA PHE A 117 5.81 -9.55 1.11
C PHE A 117 6.57 -9.61 -0.21
N THR A 118 6.75 -10.82 -0.73
CA THR A 118 7.33 -11.03 -2.07
C THR A 118 6.34 -11.81 -2.90
N ARG A 119 5.65 -11.15 -3.82
CA ARG A 119 4.65 -11.76 -4.70
C ARG A 119 4.66 -11.09 -6.07
N ASN A 120 4.37 -11.86 -7.12
CA ASN A 120 4.27 -11.35 -8.49
C ASN A 120 5.52 -10.56 -8.95
N GLY A 121 6.71 -10.99 -8.52
CA GLY A 121 7.96 -10.32 -8.84
C GLY A 121 8.23 -9.02 -8.07
N THR A 122 7.33 -8.61 -7.18
CA THR A 122 7.41 -7.36 -6.41
C THR A 122 7.71 -7.66 -4.94
N ARG A 123 8.48 -6.77 -4.31
CA ARG A 123 8.70 -6.77 -2.86
C ARG A 123 8.01 -5.57 -2.25
N ALA A 124 7.28 -5.80 -1.17
CA ALA A 124 6.62 -4.75 -0.41
C ALA A 124 6.91 -4.91 1.08
N ILE A 125 6.88 -3.80 1.82
CA ILE A 125 7.07 -3.77 3.27
C ILE A 125 5.97 -2.94 3.93
N ALA A 126 5.29 -3.51 4.91
CA ALA A 126 4.38 -2.76 5.77
C ALA A 126 5.16 -2.22 6.96
N ILE A 127 5.66 -0.99 6.82
CA ILE A 127 6.58 -0.39 7.78
C ILE A 127 5.90 -0.13 9.11
N THR A 128 6.38 -0.77 10.17
CA THR A 128 5.97 -0.52 11.56
C THR A 128 6.91 0.45 12.28
N GLN A 129 8.18 0.45 11.90
CA GLN A 129 9.21 1.33 12.43
C GLN A 129 10.16 1.76 11.32
N ILE A 130 10.56 3.03 11.32
CA ILE A 130 11.56 3.57 10.38
C ILE A 130 12.42 4.60 11.09
N GLU A 131 13.73 4.54 10.86
CA GLU A 131 14.69 5.51 11.39
C GLU A 131 15.79 5.80 10.38
N GLU A 132 16.34 7.00 10.43
CA GLU A 132 17.46 7.42 9.59
C GLU A 132 18.78 6.88 10.14
N LEU A 133 19.56 6.21 9.29
CA LEU A 133 20.92 5.76 9.58
C LEU A 133 21.94 6.82 9.16
N LYS A 134 22.19 7.80 10.04
CA LYS A 134 23.13 8.93 9.79
C LYS A 134 24.58 8.51 9.61
N SER A 135 24.94 7.29 10.02
CA SER A 135 26.29 6.73 9.85
C SER A 135 26.61 6.32 8.41
N VAL A 136 25.60 6.22 7.54
CA VAL A 136 25.81 5.88 6.14
C VAL A 136 26.01 7.16 5.34
N HIS A 137 27.20 7.28 4.74
CA HIS A 137 27.50 8.41 3.86
C HIS A 137 26.75 8.24 2.52
N LEU A 138 26.04 9.29 2.10
CA LEU A 138 25.38 9.37 0.80
C LEU A 138 26.06 10.39 -0.08
N ASP A 139 26.43 9.99 -1.30
CA ASP A 139 26.75 10.91 -2.38
C ASP A 139 25.44 11.31 -3.08
N THR A 140 24.95 12.51 -2.76
CA THR A 140 23.65 13.02 -3.24
C THR A 140 23.76 13.93 -4.47
N ASP A 141 24.98 14.18 -4.94
CA ASP A 141 25.29 15.06 -6.08
C ASP A 141 25.65 14.28 -7.35
N ALA A 142 25.53 12.95 -7.32
CA ALA A 142 25.79 12.10 -8.47
C ALA A 142 24.82 12.43 -9.64
N ARG A 143 25.36 12.46 -10.87
CA ARG A 143 24.62 12.81 -12.10
C ARG A 143 24.27 11.57 -12.92
#